data_136a59f27cf7777e30eb1a3cd85259d2
#
_entry.id   136a59f27cf7777e30eb1a3cd85259d2
#
_cell.length_a   1.000
_cell.length_b   1.000
_cell.length_c   1.000
_cell.angle_alpha   90.00
_cell.angle_beta   90.00
_cell.angle_gamma   90.00
#
_symmetry.space_group_name_H-M   'P 1'
#
loop_
_entity.id
_entity.type
_entity.pdbx_description
1 polymer ?
#
loop_
_entity_poly.entity_id
_entity_poly.type
_entity_poly.pdbx_seq_one_letter_code
_entity_poly.pdbx_strand_id
1 'polypeptide(L)'
;MSTKVDIDHLRKWIGKIDNVTDYVTPIVEQRYRATLNMDIGNPKDGDPVTSGLHWMLGWNLVKNDELGVDSHPALGEFLPPVPLPRRMWAGSEIKVLKPIRVGDKVIKQSTVADIQVKEGRTGLLCFVTAEYNFLVNDLSLIHISEPTRLSV
;
A
#
# COMPACT_ATOMS: atom_id res chain seq x y z
N MET A 1 -27.23 13.11 11.62
CA MET A 1 -27.58 12.59 10.27
C MET A 1 -26.82 11.29 10.06
N SER A 2 -27.53 10.19 9.74
CA SER A 2 -26.88 8.92 9.44
C SER A 2 -26.14 9.05 8.11
N THR A 3 -24.81 8.94 8.12
CA THR A 3 -24.02 8.95 6.89
C THR A 3 -24.35 7.67 6.12
N LYS A 4 -25.09 7.79 5.03
CA LYS A 4 -25.45 6.66 4.19
C LYS A 4 -24.28 6.35 3.27
N VAL A 5 -23.72 5.13 3.37
CA VAL A 5 -22.70 4.64 2.46
C VAL A 5 -23.38 3.92 1.30
N ASP A 6 -23.17 4.41 0.09
CA ASP A 6 -23.65 3.76 -1.14
C ASP A 6 -22.61 2.71 -1.57
N ILE A 7 -22.81 1.46 -1.13
CA ILE A 7 -21.89 0.35 -1.41
C ILE A 7 -21.80 0.03 -2.90
N ASP A 8 -22.91 0.16 -3.65
CA ASP A 8 -22.92 -0.17 -5.09
C ASP A 8 -22.10 0.86 -5.87
N HIS A 9 -22.13 2.13 -5.45
CA HIS A 9 -21.27 3.16 -6.00
C HIS A 9 -19.79 2.86 -5.70
N LEU A 10 -19.44 2.54 -4.45
CA LEU A 10 -18.07 2.28 -4.04
C LEU A 10 -17.48 1.04 -4.73
N ARG A 11 -18.29 -0.01 -4.94
CA ARG A 11 -17.84 -1.24 -5.62
C ARG A 11 -17.38 -1.04 -7.05
N LYS A 12 -17.66 0.09 -7.68
CA LYS A 12 -17.11 0.44 -9.00
C LYS A 12 -15.60 0.61 -9.00
N TRP A 13 -14.98 0.75 -7.83
CA TRP A 13 -13.53 0.78 -7.66
C TRP A 13 -12.88 -0.60 -7.64
N ILE A 14 -13.63 -1.67 -7.42
CA ILE A 14 -13.09 -3.04 -7.44
C ILE A 14 -12.49 -3.32 -8.83
N GLY A 15 -11.26 -3.83 -8.83
CA GLY A 15 -10.47 -4.07 -10.04
C GLY A 15 -9.67 -2.85 -10.53
N LYS A 16 -9.78 -1.68 -9.87
CA LYS A 16 -8.94 -0.53 -10.21
C LYS A 16 -7.49 -0.84 -9.88
N ILE A 17 -6.61 -0.56 -10.84
CA ILE A 17 -5.17 -0.84 -10.75
C ILE A 17 -4.40 0.48 -10.79
N ASP A 18 -3.34 0.56 -9.99
CA ASP A 18 -2.33 1.59 -10.02
C ASP A 18 -0.93 0.95 -10.02
N ASN A 19 -0.01 1.50 -10.81
CA ASN A 19 1.36 0.99 -10.93
C ASN A 19 2.36 2.11 -10.65
N VAL A 20 3.27 1.85 -9.72
CA VAL A 20 4.37 2.77 -9.41
C VAL A 20 5.70 2.04 -9.60
N THR A 21 6.59 2.65 -10.37
CA THR A 21 7.95 2.14 -10.58
C THR A 21 8.91 2.77 -9.59
N ASP A 22 9.78 1.95 -9.02
CA ASP A 22 10.84 2.40 -8.11
C ASP A 22 12.13 1.60 -8.35
N TYR A 23 13.25 2.07 -7.78
CA TYR A 23 14.56 1.45 -7.94
C TYR A 23 15.21 1.19 -6.59
N VAL A 24 15.69 -0.03 -6.42
CA VAL A 24 16.37 -0.44 -5.20
C VAL A 24 17.85 -0.10 -5.29
N THR A 25 18.23 1.03 -4.74
CA THR A 25 19.64 1.45 -4.73
C THR A 25 20.35 1.03 -3.44
N PRO A 26 21.70 0.91 -3.44
CA PRO A 26 22.47 0.65 -2.22
C PRO A 26 22.14 1.63 -1.09
N ILE A 27 21.92 2.92 -1.43
CA ILE A 27 21.62 3.93 -0.43
C ILE A 27 20.23 3.76 0.19
N VAL A 28 19.24 3.25 -0.55
CA VAL A 28 17.91 2.93 -0.01
C VAL A 28 18.02 1.81 1.02
N GLU A 29 18.77 0.77 0.71
CA GLU A 29 19.03 -0.33 1.64
C GLU A 29 19.78 0.15 2.90
N GLN A 30 20.82 0.97 2.75
CA GLN A 30 21.56 1.54 3.87
C GLN A 30 20.67 2.41 4.78
N ARG A 31 19.82 3.25 4.20
CA ARG A 31 18.86 4.08 4.96
C ARG A 31 17.87 3.22 5.74
N TYR A 32 17.38 2.15 5.12
CA TYR A 32 16.46 1.24 5.78
C TYR A 32 17.14 0.51 6.96
N ARG A 33 18.37 -0.02 6.78
CA ARG A 33 19.15 -0.62 7.88
C ARG A 33 19.39 0.37 9.02
N ALA A 34 19.76 1.60 8.71
CA ALA A 34 19.97 2.64 9.71
C ALA A 34 18.68 2.92 10.51
N THR A 35 17.52 2.94 9.86
CA THR A 35 16.21 3.11 10.53
C THR A 35 15.91 1.99 11.51
N LEU A 36 16.38 0.77 11.22
CA LEU A 36 16.22 -0.41 12.08
C LEU A 36 17.37 -0.60 13.10
N ASN A 37 18.28 0.35 13.20
CA ASN A 37 19.48 0.26 14.04
C ASN A 37 20.35 -0.96 13.73
N MET A 38 20.42 -1.34 12.47
CA MET A 38 21.26 -2.42 11.94
C MET A 38 22.58 -1.87 11.42
N ASP A 39 23.58 -2.76 11.26
CA ASP A 39 24.80 -2.40 10.53
C ASP A 39 24.46 -2.00 9.10
N ILE A 40 24.79 -0.77 8.74
CA ILE A 40 24.49 -0.22 7.41
C ILE A 40 25.25 -0.93 6.29
N GLY A 41 26.46 -1.42 6.57
CA GLY A 41 27.30 -2.16 5.62
C GLY A 41 27.54 -1.45 4.30
N ASN A 42 27.89 -2.22 3.29
CA ASN A 42 28.09 -1.73 1.92
C ASN A 42 27.38 -2.65 0.91
N PRO A 43 26.05 -2.57 0.83
CA PRO A 43 25.26 -3.41 -0.08
C PRO A 43 25.63 -3.15 -1.54
N LYS A 44 25.68 -4.20 -2.34
CA LYS A 44 26.04 -4.18 -3.75
C LYS A 44 24.90 -4.72 -4.60
N ASP A 45 24.92 -4.38 -5.88
CA ASP A 45 23.97 -4.93 -6.86
C ASP A 45 23.93 -6.46 -6.79
N GLY A 46 22.73 -6.99 -6.75
CA GLY A 46 22.46 -8.42 -6.60
C GLY A 46 22.33 -8.90 -5.15
N ASP A 47 22.75 -8.14 -4.14
CA ASP A 47 22.54 -8.50 -2.75
C ASP A 47 21.07 -8.52 -2.39
N PRO A 48 20.58 -9.53 -1.64
CA PRO A 48 19.20 -9.50 -1.16
C PRO A 48 19.01 -8.37 -0.17
N VAL A 49 17.89 -7.65 -0.28
CA VAL A 49 17.60 -6.55 0.65
C VAL A 49 17.12 -7.06 2.00
N THR A 50 17.22 -6.20 3.00
CA THR A 50 16.67 -6.45 4.34
C THR A 50 15.15 -6.63 4.26
N SER A 51 14.63 -7.64 4.96
CA SER A 51 13.19 -7.92 5.01
C SER A 51 12.40 -6.69 5.47
N GLY A 52 11.33 -6.37 4.76
CA GLY A 52 10.50 -5.20 5.03
C GLY A 52 10.87 -3.97 4.19
N LEU A 53 11.99 -3.95 3.47
CA LEU A 53 12.37 -2.82 2.62
C LEU A 53 11.29 -2.44 1.60
N HIS A 54 10.47 -3.39 1.17
CA HIS A 54 9.35 -3.13 0.24
C HIS A 54 8.40 -2.04 0.74
N TRP A 55 8.29 -1.82 2.05
CA TRP A 55 7.51 -0.71 2.61
C TRP A 55 8.07 0.69 2.28
N MET A 56 9.32 0.78 1.86
CA MET A 56 9.95 2.01 1.40
C MET A 56 9.83 2.23 -0.11
N LEU A 57 9.27 1.27 -0.84
CA LEU A 57 9.23 1.28 -2.31
C LEU A 57 7.83 1.59 -2.85
N GLY A 58 7.79 2.20 -4.01
CA GLY A 58 6.56 2.42 -4.76
C GLY A 58 5.59 3.41 -4.11
N TRP A 59 6.09 4.47 -3.51
CA TRP A 59 5.26 5.56 -3.00
C TRP A 59 4.73 6.41 -4.15
N ASN A 60 3.43 6.71 -4.12
CA ASN A 60 2.83 7.65 -5.05
C ASN A 60 3.36 9.06 -4.78
N LEU A 61 3.81 9.72 -5.83
CA LEU A 61 4.25 11.12 -5.75
C LEU A 61 3.02 12.02 -5.85
N VAL A 62 2.57 12.52 -4.72
CA VAL A 62 1.39 13.37 -4.60
C VAL A 62 1.81 14.72 -4.04
N LYS A 63 1.35 15.82 -4.63
CA LYS A 63 1.63 17.15 -4.12
C LYS A 63 0.93 17.38 -2.78
N ASN A 64 1.49 18.26 -1.97
CA ASN A 64 0.96 18.51 -0.63
C ASN A 64 -0.49 19.05 -0.64
N ASP A 65 -0.85 19.81 -1.67
CA ASP A 65 -2.21 20.34 -1.87
C ASP A 65 -3.20 19.30 -2.41
N GLU A 66 -2.73 18.14 -2.83
CA GLU A 66 -3.53 17.00 -3.30
C GLU A 66 -3.71 15.93 -2.19
N LEU A 67 -3.16 16.16 -1.00
CA LEU A 67 -3.33 15.27 0.14
C LEU A 67 -4.67 15.50 0.84
N GLY A 68 -5.24 14.42 1.37
CA GLY A 68 -6.39 14.50 2.26
C GLY A 68 -6.01 15.02 3.67
N VAL A 69 -7.01 15.24 4.50
CA VAL A 69 -6.83 15.73 5.88
C VAL A 69 -6.00 14.79 6.78
N ASP A 70 -5.86 13.55 6.37
CA ASP A 70 -5.08 12.50 7.05
C ASP A 70 -3.67 12.33 6.48
N SER A 71 -3.21 13.29 5.67
CA SER A 71 -1.89 13.30 5.01
C SER A 71 -1.63 12.12 4.06
N HIS A 72 -2.69 11.46 3.60
CA HIS A 72 -2.62 10.47 2.54
C HIS A 72 -3.19 11.03 1.23
N PRO A 73 -2.92 10.40 0.08
CA PRO A 73 -3.59 10.74 -1.17
C PRO A 73 -5.11 10.78 -0.98
N ALA A 74 -5.75 11.79 -1.57
CA ALA A 74 -7.20 11.99 -1.43
C ALA A 74 -7.97 10.75 -1.91
N LEU A 75 -9.10 10.48 -1.24
CA LEU A 75 -10.02 9.41 -1.65
C LEU A 75 -10.72 9.79 -2.96
N GLY A 76 -11.09 8.78 -3.76
CA GLY A 76 -11.79 8.94 -5.03
C GLY A 76 -10.92 8.68 -6.25
N GLU A 77 -9.60 8.67 -6.08
CA GLU A 77 -8.68 8.22 -7.13
C GLU A 77 -8.43 6.73 -7.03
N PHE A 78 -7.35 6.26 -6.43
CA PHE A 78 -7.11 4.82 -6.28
C PHE A 78 -8.08 4.19 -5.29
N LEU A 79 -8.15 4.69 -4.06
CA LEU A 79 -9.13 4.22 -3.09
C LEU A 79 -10.50 4.89 -3.31
N PRO A 80 -11.61 4.17 -3.08
CA PRO A 80 -12.96 4.70 -3.27
C PRO A 80 -13.25 5.91 -2.36
N PRO A 81 -14.16 6.82 -2.76
CA PRO A 81 -14.51 8.01 -2.00
C PRO A 81 -15.48 7.65 -0.84
N VAL A 82 -15.01 6.87 0.12
CA VAL A 82 -15.80 6.45 1.28
C VAL A 82 -16.10 7.67 2.16
N PRO A 83 -17.39 8.01 2.40
CA PRO A 83 -17.76 9.21 3.16
C PRO A 83 -17.67 8.99 4.69
N LEU A 84 -16.59 8.40 5.16
CA LEU A 84 -16.31 8.14 6.58
C LEU A 84 -15.00 8.81 6.97
N PRO A 85 -14.96 9.58 8.08
CA PRO A 85 -13.86 10.49 8.37
C PRO A 85 -12.58 9.84 8.86
N ARG A 86 -12.64 8.60 9.36
CA ARG A 86 -11.48 7.93 9.96
C ARG A 86 -11.02 6.79 9.05
N ARG A 87 -9.75 6.84 8.64
CA ARG A 87 -9.09 5.78 7.91
C ARG A 87 -8.06 5.10 8.81
N MET A 88 -8.11 3.79 8.91
CA MET A 88 -7.23 3.00 9.75
C MET A 88 -6.76 1.75 9.01
N TRP A 89 -5.50 1.42 9.18
CA TRP A 89 -4.99 0.11 8.79
C TRP A 89 -5.65 -0.98 9.67
N ALA A 90 -6.19 -2.02 9.04
CA ALA A 90 -6.89 -3.10 9.74
C ALA A 90 -6.04 -4.37 9.88
N GLY A 91 -5.07 -4.55 8.99
CA GLY A 91 -4.16 -5.70 9.00
C GLY A 91 -3.48 -5.87 7.65
N SER A 92 -2.56 -6.82 7.55
CA SER A 92 -1.93 -7.26 6.31
C SER A 92 -1.59 -8.73 6.37
N GLU A 93 -1.71 -9.41 5.24
CA GLU A 93 -1.09 -10.71 4.98
C GLU A 93 -0.02 -10.51 3.92
N ILE A 94 1.23 -10.88 4.24
CA ILE A 94 2.39 -10.68 3.37
C ILE A 94 2.98 -12.02 3.00
N LYS A 95 3.08 -12.31 1.70
CA LYS A 95 3.74 -13.49 1.16
C LYS A 95 5.00 -13.07 0.41
N VAL A 96 6.16 -13.41 0.93
CA VAL A 96 7.44 -13.20 0.27
C VAL A 96 7.76 -14.47 -0.52
N LEU A 97 7.69 -14.37 -1.85
CA LEU A 97 7.95 -15.49 -2.76
C LEU A 97 9.43 -15.58 -3.12
N LYS A 98 10.06 -14.43 -3.34
CA LYS A 98 11.49 -14.28 -3.60
C LYS A 98 11.98 -12.95 -3.02
N PRO A 99 13.27 -12.86 -2.64
CA PRO A 99 13.83 -11.59 -2.17
C PRO A 99 13.95 -10.59 -3.32
N ILE A 100 13.61 -9.34 -3.03
CA ILE A 100 14.02 -8.18 -3.84
C ILE A 100 15.52 -8.02 -3.65
N ARG A 101 16.22 -7.50 -4.66
CA ARG A 101 17.67 -7.31 -4.63
C ARG A 101 18.04 -5.86 -4.90
N VAL A 102 19.19 -5.45 -4.39
CA VAL A 102 19.81 -4.18 -4.76
C VAL A 102 20.07 -4.18 -6.29
N GLY A 103 19.73 -3.09 -6.95
CA GLY A 103 19.77 -2.95 -8.41
C GLY A 103 18.44 -3.26 -9.11
N ASP A 104 17.48 -3.88 -8.44
CA ASP A 104 16.19 -4.18 -9.05
C ASP A 104 15.40 -2.91 -9.40
N LYS A 105 14.80 -2.92 -10.58
CA LYS A 105 13.68 -2.06 -10.96
C LYS A 105 12.41 -2.76 -10.54
N VAL A 106 11.72 -2.18 -9.56
CA VAL A 106 10.52 -2.76 -8.97
C VAL A 106 9.28 -2.01 -9.45
N ILE A 107 8.25 -2.74 -9.84
CA ILE A 107 6.91 -2.19 -10.08
C ILE A 107 6.02 -2.63 -8.92
N LYS A 108 5.52 -1.67 -8.14
CA LYS A 108 4.44 -1.91 -7.19
C LYS A 108 3.12 -1.77 -7.93
N GLN A 109 2.45 -2.89 -8.14
CA GLN A 109 1.10 -2.93 -8.69
C GLN A 109 0.11 -3.01 -7.53
N SER A 110 -0.77 -2.02 -7.44
CA SER A 110 -1.82 -1.93 -6.44
C SER A 110 -3.17 -2.21 -7.10
N THR A 111 -4.00 -3.04 -6.47
CA THR A 111 -5.35 -3.38 -6.99
C THR A 111 -6.36 -3.27 -5.87
N VAL A 112 -7.49 -2.63 -6.10
CA VAL A 112 -8.63 -2.68 -5.19
C VAL A 112 -9.32 -4.03 -5.35
N ALA A 113 -9.15 -4.92 -4.37
CA ALA A 113 -9.62 -6.31 -4.47
C ALA A 113 -11.06 -6.50 -3.99
N ASP A 114 -11.45 -5.81 -2.89
CA ASP A 114 -12.77 -5.99 -2.31
C ASP A 114 -13.21 -4.73 -1.52
N ILE A 115 -14.52 -4.55 -1.42
CA ILE A 115 -15.15 -3.49 -0.62
C ILE A 115 -16.33 -4.07 0.12
N GLN A 116 -16.29 -4.00 1.46
CA GLN A 116 -17.33 -4.50 2.35
C GLN A 116 -17.79 -3.42 3.32
N VAL A 117 -19.09 -3.34 3.55
CA VAL A 117 -19.66 -2.50 4.60
C VAL A 117 -20.22 -3.40 5.69
N LYS A 118 -19.89 -3.11 6.93
CA LYS A 118 -20.34 -3.85 8.12
C LYS A 118 -20.88 -2.87 9.16
N GLU A 119 -21.90 -3.28 9.86
CA GLU A 119 -22.40 -2.57 11.02
C GLU A 119 -21.64 -3.07 12.26
N GLY A 120 -20.90 -2.16 12.88
CA GLY A 120 -20.14 -2.44 14.09
C GLY A 120 -20.83 -1.83 15.32
N ARG A 121 -20.35 -2.16 16.51
CA ARG A 121 -20.87 -1.67 17.78
C ARG A 121 -20.86 -0.12 17.89
N THR A 122 -19.92 0.53 17.25
CA THR A 122 -19.72 1.99 17.27
C THR A 122 -20.22 2.70 16.02
N GLY A 123 -20.91 2.00 15.12
CA GLY A 123 -21.43 2.54 13.87
C GLY A 123 -20.96 1.81 12.63
N LEU A 124 -21.14 2.45 11.49
CA LEU A 124 -20.83 1.87 10.18
C LEU A 124 -19.32 1.78 9.95
N LEU A 125 -18.89 0.64 9.42
CA LEU A 125 -17.50 0.35 9.03
C LEU A 125 -17.46 0.00 7.55
N CYS A 126 -16.53 0.60 6.82
CA CYS A 126 -16.25 0.22 5.45
C CYS A 126 -14.82 -0.36 5.39
N PHE A 127 -14.69 -1.56 4.87
CA PHE A 127 -13.41 -2.22 4.62
C PHE A 127 -13.12 -2.19 3.14
N VAL A 128 -11.98 -1.64 2.78
CA VAL A 128 -11.44 -1.65 1.42
C VAL A 128 -10.18 -2.50 1.45
N THR A 129 -10.21 -3.63 0.78
CA THR A 129 -9.04 -4.51 0.66
C THR A 129 -8.26 -4.13 -0.60
N ALA A 130 -7.01 -3.73 -0.42
CA ALA A 130 -6.07 -3.55 -1.49
C ALA A 130 -5.08 -4.71 -1.53
N GLU A 131 -4.74 -5.15 -2.74
CA GLU A 131 -3.66 -6.09 -2.99
C GLU A 131 -2.50 -5.35 -3.61
N TYR A 132 -1.29 -5.68 -3.16
CA TYR A 132 -0.06 -5.11 -3.69
C TYR A 132 0.85 -6.25 -4.15
N ASN A 133 1.28 -6.17 -5.41
CA ASN A 133 2.29 -7.05 -5.97
C ASN A 133 3.55 -6.25 -6.25
N PHE A 134 4.70 -6.70 -5.74
CA PHE A 134 5.99 -6.15 -6.09
C PHE A 134 6.61 -7.02 -7.17
N LEU A 135 6.72 -6.46 -8.37
CA LEU A 135 7.13 -7.16 -9.59
C LEU A 135 8.54 -6.74 -9.99
N VAL A 136 9.36 -7.71 -10.36
CA VAL A 136 10.64 -7.50 -11.02
C VAL A 136 10.66 -8.38 -12.26
N ASN A 137 10.88 -7.80 -13.45
CA ASN A 137 10.83 -8.50 -14.74
C ASN A 137 9.53 -9.33 -14.90
N ASP A 138 8.37 -8.73 -14.58
CA ASP A 138 7.04 -9.33 -14.63
C ASP A 138 6.83 -10.55 -13.68
N LEU A 139 7.79 -10.83 -12.81
CA LEU A 139 7.65 -11.86 -11.78
C LEU A 139 7.26 -11.23 -10.45
N SER A 140 6.18 -11.71 -9.84
CA SER A 140 5.79 -11.31 -8.48
C SER A 140 6.79 -11.87 -7.46
N LEU A 141 7.42 -10.96 -6.72
CA LEU A 141 8.34 -11.31 -5.64
C LEU A 141 7.67 -11.24 -4.26
N ILE A 142 6.77 -10.28 -4.09
CA ILE A 142 6.02 -10.09 -2.84
C ILE A 142 4.58 -9.80 -3.18
N HIS A 143 3.65 -10.49 -2.49
CA HIS A 143 2.22 -10.26 -2.56
C HIS A 143 1.69 -9.87 -1.18
N ILE A 144 0.90 -8.81 -1.12
CA ILE A 144 0.30 -8.29 0.11
C ILE A 144 -1.20 -8.13 -0.09
N SER A 145 -1.99 -8.61 0.87
CA SER A 145 -3.41 -8.31 0.98
C SER A 145 -3.64 -7.47 2.24
N GLU A 146 -4.17 -6.28 2.08
CA GLU A 146 -4.26 -5.27 3.14
C GLU A 146 -5.66 -4.63 3.21
N PRO A 147 -6.49 -5.01 4.19
CA PRO A 147 -7.74 -4.33 4.46
C PRO A 147 -7.50 -3.00 5.19
N THR A 148 -7.97 -1.90 4.60
CA THR A 148 -8.08 -0.59 5.24
C THR A 148 -9.51 -0.43 5.78
N ARG A 149 -9.64 -0.04 7.04
CA ARG A 149 -10.92 0.22 7.68
C ARG A 149 -11.21 1.72 7.70
N LEU A 150 -12.39 2.11 7.21
CA LEU A 150 -12.94 3.44 7.39
C LEU A 150 -14.13 3.39 8.36
N SER A 151 -14.23 4.35 9.25
CA SER A 151 -15.24 4.39 10.31
C SER A 151 -15.74 5.81 10.59
N VAL A 152 -16.85 5.89 11.29
CA VAL A 152 -17.42 7.14 11.84
C VAL A 152 -16.55 7.67 12.97
#